data_d6d60738479f14204dc12b1aaa2c2924
#
_entry.id   d6d60738479f14204dc12b1aaa2c2924
#
_cell.length_a   1.000
_cell.length_b   1.000
_cell.length_c   1.000
_cell.angle_alpha   90.00
_cell.angle_beta   90.00
_cell.angle_gamma   90.00
#
_symmetry.space_group_name_H-M   'P 1'
#
loop_
_entity.id
_entity.type
_entity.pdbx_description
1 polymer ?
#
loop_
_entity_poly.entity_id
_entity_poly.type
_entity_poly.pdbx_seq_one_letter_code
_entity_poly.pdbx_strand_id
1 'polypeptide(L)'
;MDIIDGVLGKFNSEINDDAVKEFYDDRILILDDMITDDILRDCILHILLWNKDDRDIPIDKRRPIRIYLDSDGGSVFAAHNLIEVIQYSMTPVYGIAFSVAASAACSILIGCDKRYCFPHSMTLLHDGQINLGPGTTNKQKDTMKFMNRVDDMVREFIINKTNITEEEYEINKDREQYFFAEEAKEKGIVDYIIGVDCDLDEIF
;
A
#
# COMPACT_ATOMS: atom_id res chain seq x y z
N MET A 1 -13.72 8.44 -36.19
CA MET A 1 -14.00 8.31 -34.76
C MET A 1 -15.49 8.09 -34.66
N ASP A 2 -15.89 6.83 -34.49
CA ASP A 2 -17.30 6.42 -34.58
C ASP A 2 -18.10 6.96 -33.41
N ILE A 3 -19.36 7.35 -33.69
CA ILE A 3 -20.31 7.82 -32.66
C ILE A 3 -20.47 6.78 -31.54
N ILE A 4 -20.31 5.51 -31.89
CA ILE A 4 -20.37 4.36 -30.95
C ILE A 4 -19.22 4.39 -29.94
N ASP A 5 -17.98 4.71 -30.37
CA ASP A 5 -16.84 4.81 -29.47
C ASP A 5 -16.97 5.98 -28.48
N GLY A 6 -17.57 7.08 -28.92
CA GLY A 6 -17.83 8.23 -28.06
C GLY A 6 -18.94 7.98 -27.02
N VAL A 7 -19.95 7.17 -27.36
CA VAL A 7 -21.05 6.81 -26.45
C VAL A 7 -20.58 5.75 -25.44
N LEU A 8 -19.87 4.73 -25.91
CA LEU A 8 -19.31 3.68 -25.03
C LEU A 8 -18.25 4.25 -24.08
N GLY A 9 -17.41 5.18 -24.53
CA GLY A 9 -16.45 5.86 -23.68
C GLY A 9 -17.09 6.69 -22.57
N LYS A 10 -18.16 7.44 -22.88
CA LYS A 10 -18.93 8.18 -21.86
C LYS A 10 -19.67 7.26 -20.89
N PHE A 11 -20.32 6.22 -21.42
CA PHE A 11 -21.07 5.27 -20.59
C PHE A 11 -20.14 4.51 -19.61
N ASN A 12 -18.94 4.12 -20.07
CA ASN A 12 -17.95 3.49 -19.20
C ASN A 12 -17.37 4.47 -18.16
N SER A 13 -17.15 5.75 -18.51
CA SER A 13 -16.68 6.74 -17.52
C SER A 13 -17.73 7.03 -16.46
N GLU A 14 -19.00 7.21 -16.84
CA GLU A 14 -20.07 7.46 -15.88
C GLU A 14 -20.31 6.28 -14.92
N ILE A 15 -20.28 5.04 -15.40
CA ILE A 15 -20.39 3.84 -14.55
C ILE A 15 -19.19 3.72 -13.60
N ASN A 16 -17.97 3.96 -14.10
CA ASN A 16 -16.77 3.92 -13.26
C ASN A 16 -16.79 5.01 -12.18
N ASP A 17 -17.22 6.22 -12.52
CA ASP A 17 -17.31 7.33 -11.57
C ASP A 17 -18.33 7.05 -10.45
N ASP A 18 -19.48 6.46 -10.79
CA ASP A 18 -20.50 6.08 -9.80
C ASP A 18 -20.01 4.94 -8.88
N ALA A 19 -19.35 3.92 -9.41
CA ALA A 19 -18.78 2.82 -8.62
C ALA A 19 -17.64 3.32 -7.71
N VAL A 20 -16.73 4.12 -8.21
CA VAL A 20 -15.66 4.73 -7.41
C VAL A 20 -16.23 5.59 -6.29
N LYS A 21 -17.29 6.34 -6.56
CA LYS A 21 -17.98 7.13 -5.54
C LYS A 21 -18.62 6.27 -4.46
N GLU A 22 -19.28 5.16 -4.85
CA GLU A 22 -19.87 4.21 -3.90
C GLU A 22 -18.81 3.60 -3.00
N PHE A 23 -17.68 3.16 -3.56
CA PHE A 23 -16.55 2.68 -2.77
C PHE A 23 -15.98 3.74 -1.83
N TYR A 24 -15.87 4.97 -2.30
CA TYR A 24 -15.44 6.07 -1.45
C TYR A 24 -16.41 6.35 -0.28
N ASP A 25 -17.72 6.35 -0.54
CA ASP A 25 -18.74 6.48 0.51
C ASP A 25 -18.68 5.31 1.50
N ASP A 26 -18.16 4.16 1.04
CA ASP A 26 -17.87 2.97 1.83
C ASP A 26 -16.49 2.99 2.49
N ARG A 27 -15.77 4.09 2.46
CA ARG A 27 -14.42 4.27 3.02
C ARG A 27 -13.39 3.35 2.39
N ILE A 28 -13.51 3.09 1.10
CA ILE A 28 -12.58 2.33 0.31
C ILE A 28 -11.77 3.28 -0.56
N LEU A 29 -10.45 3.21 -0.42
CA LEU A 29 -9.47 3.92 -1.24
C LEU A 29 -8.86 2.93 -2.22
N ILE A 30 -8.65 3.34 -3.47
CA ILE A 30 -8.12 2.50 -4.54
C ILE A 30 -6.73 3.01 -4.90
N LEU A 31 -5.73 2.13 -4.85
CA LEU A 31 -4.35 2.35 -5.28
C LEU A 31 -3.99 1.33 -6.36
N ASP A 32 -4.34 1.64 -7.59
CA ASP A 32 -4.19 0.79 -8.79
C ASP A 32 -3.17 1.32 -9.80
N ASP A 33 -2.36 2.30 -9.40
CA ASP A 33 -1.32 2.92 -10.22
C ASP A 33 -0.02 3.08 -9.41
N MET A 34 0.95 3.73 -9.99
CA MET A 34 2.23 4.05 -9.36
C MET A 34 2.04 4.91 -8.11
N ILE A 35 2.74 4.55 -7.04
CA ILE A 35 2.76 5.33 -5.79
C ILE A 35 3.54 6.63 -6.00
N THR A 36 2.84 7.75 -6.00
CA THR A 36 3.38 9.09 -6.22
C THR A 36 3.01 10.05 -5.09
N ASP A 37 3.44 11.30 -5.19
CA ASP A 37 3.08 12.33 -4.21
C ASP A 37 1.58 12.69 -4.21
N ASP A 38 0.82 12.25 -5.22
CA ASP A 38 -0.63 12.41 -5.28
C ASP A 38 -1.35 11.64 -4.14
N ILE A 39 -0.70 10.62 -3.57
CA ILE A 39 -1.19 9.84 -2.42
C ILE A 39 -1.63 10.73 -1.23
N LEU A 40 -1.07 11.95 -1.12
CA LEU A 40 -1.50 12.91 -0.12
C LEU A 40 -2.98 13.27 -0.29
N ARG A 41 -3.44 13.51 -1.52
CA ARG A 41 -4.83 13.87 -1.81
C ARG A 41 -5.72 12.63 -1.90
N ASP A 42 -5.22 11.58 -2.53
CA ASP A 42 -6.01 10.40 -2.88
C ASP A 42 -6.30 9.51 -1.67
N CYS A 43 -5.40 9.51 -0.68
CA CYS A 43 -5.53 8.66 0.51
C CYS A 43 -5.41 9.43 1.83
N ILE A 44 -4.31 10.13 2.04
CA ILE A 44 -3.96 10.68 3.36
C ILE A 44 -5.02 11.64 3.88
N LEU A 45 -5.46 12.61 3.06
CA LEU A 45 -6.48 13.57 3.47
C LEU A 45 -7.82 12.89 3.83
N HIS A 46 -8.18 11.82 3.14
CA HIS A 46 -9.41 11.07 3.42
C HIS A 46 -9.32 10.32 4.74
N ILE A 47 -8.20 9.63 5.01
CA ILE A 47 -7.97 8.97 6.30
C ILE A 47 -8.04 9.97 7.44
N LEU A 48 -7.41 11.14 7.29
CA LEU A 48 -7.47 12.20 8.31
C LEU A 48 -8.87 12.74 8.54
N LEU A 49 -9.68 12.93 7.47
CA LEU A 49 -11.07 13.37 7.57
C LEU A 49 -11.92 12.33 8.27
N TRP A 50 -11.85 11.05 7.91
CA TRP A 50 -12.61 9.98 8.57
C TRP A 50 -12.21 9.80 10.04
N ASN A 51 -10.92 9.93 10.38
CA ASN A 51 -10.48 9.96 11.78
C ASN A 51 -11.08 11.14 12.56
N LYS A 52 -11.19 12.30 11.91
CA LYS A 52 -11.84 13.48 12.49
C LYS A 52 -13.33 13.25 12.72
N ASP A 53 -14.02 12.64 11.75
CA ASP A 53 -15.47 12.37 11.84
C ASP A 53 -15.78 11.31 12.91
N ASP A 54 -14.89 10.31 13.06
CA ASP A 54 -15.02 9.24 14.04
C ASP A 54 -14.59 9.61 15.47
N ARG A 55 -14.16 10.84 15.71
CA ARG A 55 -13.57 11.29 16.98
C ARG A 55 -14.37 10.89 18.21
N ASP A 56 -15.69 10.99 18.12
CA ASP A 56 -16.62 10.71 19.22
C ASP A 56 -17.15 9.25 19.22
N ILE A 57 -16.69 8.42 18.29
CA ILE A 57 -17.05 7.01 18.16
C ILE A 57 -15.99 6.16 18.88
N PRO A 58 -16.37 5.22 19.79
CA PRO A 58 -15.44 4.26 20.37
C PRO A 58 -14.67 3.48 19.28
N ILE A 59 -13.39 3.23 19.47
CA ILE A 59 -12.50 2.63 18.47
C ILE A 59 -13.04 1.28 17.97
N ASP A 60 -13.55 0.45 18.88
CA ASP A 60 -14.12 -0.86 18.59
C ASP A 60 -15.44 -0.82 17.78
N LYS A 61 -15.99 0.37 17.57
CA LYS A 61 -17.22 0.61 16.80
C LYS A 61 -17.00 1.45 15.55
N ARG A 62 -15.76 1.86 15.29
CA ARG A 62 -15.44 2.62 14.09
C ARG A 62 -15.47 1.69 12.88
N ARG A 63 -16.10 2.18 11.82
CA ARG A 63 -16.09 1.51 10.54
C ARG A 63 -14.67 1.57 9.96
N PRO A 64 -14.04 0.43 9.61
CA PRO A 64 -12.68 0.45 9.09
C PRO A 64 -12.58 1.18 7.77
N ILE A 65 -11.41 1.76 7.52
CA ILE A 65 -11.00 2.28 6.23
C ILE A 65 -10.33 1.13 5.48
N ARG A 66 -10.56 0.99 4.19
CA ARG A 66 -9.96 -0.05 3.36
C ARG A 66 -9.13 0.56 2.25
N ILE A 67 -7.97 -0.02 1.99
CA ILE A 67 -7.10 0.35 0.88
C ILE A 67 -6.99 -0.86 -0.05
N TYR A 68 -7.54 -0.74 -1.24
CA TYR A 68 -7.44 -1.75 -2.30
C TYR A 68 -6.17 -1.47 -3.09
N LEU A 69 -5.29 -2.46 -3.15
CA LEU A 69 -3.94 -2.36 -3.73
C LEU A 69 -3.82 -3.26 -4.96
N ASP A 70 -3.45 -2.67 -6.08
CA ASP A 70 -3.02 -3.35 -7.29
C ASP A 70 -1.93 -2.50 -7.98
N SER A 71 -0.71 -2.50 -7.41
CA SER A 71 0.32 -1.54 -7.76
C SER A 71 1.72 -2.15 -7.74
N ASP A 72 2.52 -1.81 -8.74
CA ASP A 72 3.94 -2.15 -8.83
C ASP A 72 4.82 -1.34 -7.86
N GLY A 73 4.24 -0.39 -7.14
CA GLY A 73 4.97 0.45 -6.19
C GLY A 73 5.30 1.83 -6.71
N GLY A 74 6.41 2.41 -6.26
CA GLY A 74 6.82 3.77 -6.65
C GLY A 74 7.64 4.50 -5.60
N SER A 75 7.25 5.74 -5.27
CA SER A 75 8.00 6.58 -4.34
C SER A 75 7.99 6.03 -2.90
N VAL A 76 9.16 5.71 -2.37
CA VAL A 76 9.33 5.30 -0.98
C VAL A 76 8.88 6.39 -0.01
N PHE A 77 9.11 7.66 -0.33
CA PHE A 77 8.70 8.78 0.53
C PHE A 77 7.18 8.96 0.56
N ALA A 78 6.51 8.83 -0.60
CA ALA A 78 5.06 8.86 -0.68
C ALA A 78 4.43 7.71 0.11
N ALA A 79 4.97 6.50 -0.03
CA ALA A 79 4.53 5.33 0.74
C ALA A 79 4.69 5.55 2.25
N HIS A 80 5.85 6.03 2.70
CA HIS A 80 6.08 6.29 4.13
C HIS A 80 5.14 7.35 4.70
N ASN A 81 4.81 8.40 3.94
CA ASN A 81 3.82 9.39 4.37
C ASN A 81 2.45 8.73 4.64
N LEU A 82 2.03 7.80 3.79
CA LEU A 82 0.77 7.07 4.00
C LEU A 82 0.89 6.08 5.17
N ILE A 83 1.99 5.32 5.25
CA ILE A 83 2.25 4.37 6.33
C ILE A 83 2.19 5.06 7.70
N GLU A 84 2.82 6.22 7.85
CA GLU A 84 2.76 7.01 9.09
C GLU A 84 1.32 7.36 9.47
N VAL A 85 0.52 7.81 8.52
CA VAL A 85 -0.89 8.15 8.77
C VAL A 85 -1.72 6.91 9.12
N ILE A 86 -1.48 5.79 8.47
CA ILE A 86 -2.12 4.51 8.80
C ILE A 86 -1.78 4.11 10.24
N GLN A 87 -0.51 4.11 10.61
CA GLN A 87 -0.05 3.67 11.93
C GLN A 87 -0.55 4.53 13.09
N TYR A 88 -0.77 5.83 12.87
CA TYR A 88 -1.31 6.73 13.88
C TYR A 88 -2.82 6.95 13.75
N SER A 89 -3.48 6.29 12.79
CA SER A 89 -4.93 6.32 12.66
C SER A 89 -5.59 5.63 13.86
N MET A 90 -6.55 6.31 14.47
CA MET A 90 -7.40 5.71 15.51
C MET A 90 -8.57 4.91 14.92
N THR A 91 -8.87 5.10 13.64
CA THR A 91 -9.82 4.30 12.87
C THR A 91 -9.04 3.20 12.16
N PRO A 92 -9.40 1.92 12.34
CA PRO A 92 -8.67 0.82 11.73
C PRO A 92 -8.54 0.95 10.21
N VAL A 93 -7.35 0.62 9.69
CA VAL A 93 -7.07 0.65 8.24
C VAL A 93 -6.69 -0.75 7.79
N TYR A 94 -7.43 -1.31 6.84
CA TYR A 94 -7.22 -2.64 6.27
C TYR A 94 -6.65 -2.52 4.86
N GLY A 95 -5.63 -3.29 4.55
CA GLY A 95 -5.02 -3.38 3.22
C GLY A 95 -5.45 -4.66 2.51
N ILE A 96 -5.84 -4.56 1.26
CA ILE A 96 -6.29 -5.69 0.44
C ILE A 96 -5.50 -5.72 -0.88
N ALA A 97 -4.62 -6.71 -1.05
CA ALA A 97 -3.89 -6.91 -2.29
C ALA A 97 -4.73 -7.74 -3.27
N PHE A 98 -5.02 -7.17 -4.45
CA PHE A 98 -5.78 -7.85 -5.50
C PHE A 98 -4.89 -8.75 -6.37
N SER A 99 -4.10 -8.18 -7.26
CA SER A 99 -3.20 -8.90 -8.13
C SER A 99 -1.75 -8.74 -7.67
N VAL A 100 -1.29 -7.50 -7.56
CA VAL A 100 0.09 -7.16 -7.21
C VAL A 100 0.13 -6.11 -6.10
N ALA A 101 0.96 -6.34 -5.10
CA ALA A 101 1.40 -5.30 -4.18
C ALA A 101 2.92 -5.36 -4.09
N ALA A 102 3.61 -4.55 -4.91
CA ALA A 102 5.06 -4.61 -5.05
C ALA A 102 5.76 -3.39 -4.46
N SER A 103 6.98 -3.58 -3.96
CA SER A 103 7.87 -2.49 -3.54
C SER A 103 7.19 -1.55 -2.53
N ALA A 104 7.06 -0.26 -2.84
CA ALA A 104 6.38 0.73 -2.01
C ALA A 104 4.92 0.35 -1.67
N ALA A 105 4.18 -0.30 -2.59
CA ALA A 105 2.82 -0.77 -2.34
C ALA A 105 2.79 -1.95 -1.35
N CYS A 106 3.78 -2.84 -1.40
CA CYS A 106 3.94 -3.90 -0.41
C CYS A 106 4.21 -3.32 0.99
N SER A 107 5.02 -2.27 1.07
CA SER A 107 5.27 -1.59 2.34
C SER A 107 4.00 -0.92 2.90
N ILE A 108 3.14 -0.33 2.05
CA ILE A 108 1.83 0.19 2.47
C ILE A 108 0.95 -0.94 3.01
N LEU A 109 0.86 -2.08 2.30
CA LEU A 109 0.11 -3.25 2.77
C LEU A 109 0.59 -3.71 4.15
N ILE A 110 1.90 -3.86 4.34
CA ILE A 110 2.53 -4.23 5.63
C ILE A 110 2.20 -3.23 6.74
N GLY A 111 2.00 -1.95 6.39
CA GLY A 111 1.66 -0.88 7.32
C GLY A 111 0.23 -0.95 7.87
N CYS A 112 -0.68 -1.66 7.23
CA CYS A 112 -2.08 -1.75 7.61
C CYS A 112 -2.32 -2.61 8.86
N ASP A 113 -3.45 -2.36 9.55
CA ASP A 113 -3.81 -3.08 10.79
C ASP A 113 -4.25 -4.52 10.54
N LYS A 114 -4.92 -4.76 9.40
CA LYS A 114 -5.21 -6.10 8.86
C LYS A 114 -4.86 -6.11 7.39
N ARG A 115 -4.31 -7.23 6.96
CA ARG A 115 -3.74 -7.38 5.63
C ARG A 115 -4.33 -8.61 4.95
N TYR A 116 -5.00 -8.38 3.83
CA TYR A 116 -5.67 -9.41 3.07
C TYR A 116 -5.05 -9.54 1.68
N CYS A 117 -5.12 -10.71 1.09
CA CYS A 117 -4.82 -10.93 -0.31
C CYS A 117 -5.74 -11.96 -0.94
N PHE A 118 -5.82 -11.98 -2.26
CA PHE A 118 -6.47 -13.06 -3.00
C PHE A 118 -5.50 -14.24 -3.23
N PRO A 119 -5.97 -15.47 -3.50
CA PRO A 119 -5.12 -16.66 -3.64
C PRO A 119 -4.05 -16.55 -4.74
N HIS A 120 -4.29 -15.74 -5.76
CA HIS A 120 -3.36 -15.54 -6.88
C HIS A 120 -2.61 -14.21 -6.82
N SER A 121 -2.75 -13.47 -5.71
CA SER A 121 -1.98 -12.23 -5.54
C SER A 121 -0.50 -12.53 -5.34
N MET A 122 0.30 -11.56 -5.72
CA MET A 122 1.74 -11.57 -5.55
C MET A 122 2.18 -10.32 -4.78
N THR A 123 3.10 -10.50 -3.85
CA THR A 123 3.80 -9.39 -3.20
C THR A 123 5.28 -9.42 -3.55
N LEU A 124 5.92 -8.27 -3.60
CA LEU A 124 7.34 -8.14 -3.89
C LEU A 124 8.01 -7.22 -2.86
N LEU A 125 9.09 -7.70 -2.28
CA LEU A 125 10.06 -6.91 -1.51
C LEU A 125 11.39 -6.85 -2.23
N HIS A 126 11.98 -5.68 -2.32
CA HIS A 126 13.31 -5.44 -2.87
C HIS A 126 13.88 -4.12 -2.36
N ASP A 127 15.18 -3.93 -2.52
CA ASP A 127 15.82 -2.64 -2.28
C ASP A 127 15.40 -1.62 -3.33
N GLY A 128 15.24 -0.37 -2.87
CA GLY A 128 14.88 0.73 -3.74
C GLY A 128 15.99 1.10 -4.74
N GLN A 129 15.61 1.64 -5.88
CA GLN A 129 16.56 2.20 -6.84
C GLN A 129 16.92 3.64 -6.44
N ILE A 130 18.22 3.93 -6.34
CA ILE A 130 18.72 5.26 -6.02
C ILE A 130 19.26 5.92 -7.28
N ASN A 131 18.71 7.08 -7.64
CA ASN A 131 19.27 7.95 -8.65
C ASN A 131 19.90 9.17 -7.98
N LEU A 132 21.23 9.22 -7.94
CA LEU A 132 21.96 10.33 -7.31
C LEU A 132 21.89 11.64 -8.11
N GLY A 133 21.45 11.58 -9.35
CA GLY A 133 21.37 12.73 -10.24
C GLY A 133 22.72 13.42 -10.48
N PRO A 134 22.75 14.56 -11.20
CA PRO A 134 23.94 15.37 -11.39
C PRO A 134 24.29 16.13 -10.11
N GLY A 135 25.58 16.13 -9.74
CA GLY A 135 26.05 16.84 -8.55
C GLY A 135 27.56 16.76 -8.35
N THR A 136 28.08 17.56 -7.44
CA THR A 136 29.49 17.42 -7.01
C THR A 136 29.64 16.14 -6.20
N THR A 137 30.85 15.59 -6.15
CA THR A 137 31.17 14.38 -5.39
C THR A 137 30.68 14.44 -3.93
N ASN A 138 30.80 15.59 -3.29
CA ASN A 138 30.37 15.75 -1.90
C ASN A 138 28.83 15.71 -1.78
N LYS A 139 28.10 16.38 -2.68
CA LYS A 139 26.62 16.30 -2.70
C LYS A 139 26.12 14.88 -2.91
N GLN A 140 26.74 14.13 -3.83
CA GLN A 140 26.40 12.73 -4.06
C GLN A 140 26.68 11.84 -2.84
N LYS A 141 27.80 12.07 -2.12
CA LYS A 141 28.09 11.37 -0.86
C LYS A 141 27.06 11.69 0.22
N ASP A 142 26.64 12.96 0.33
CA ASP A 142 25.64 13.36 1.31
C ASP A 142 24.27 12.72 0.98
N THR A 143 23.89 12.69 -0.29
CA THR A 143 22.66 12.00 -0.74
C THR A 143 22.73 10.51 -0.44
N MET A 144 23.85 9.84 -0.76
CA MET A 144 24.01 8.41 -0.46
C MET A 144 23.91 8.13 1.04
N LYS A 145 24.57 8.95 1.88
CA LYS A 145 24.46 8.82 3.33
C LYS A 145 23.03 9.00 3.85
N PHE A 146 22.25 9.88 3.23
CA PHE A 146 20.84 10.06 3.56
C PHE A 146 20.04 8.83 3.14
N MET A 147 20.23 8.33 1.91
CA MET A 147 19.50 7.18 1.41
C MET A 147 19.79 5.90 2.21
N ASN A 148 21.03 5.67 2.63
CA ASN A 148 21.35 4.54 3.51
C ASN A 148 20.53 4.58 4.82
N ARG A 149 20.25 5.77 5.36
CA ARG A 149 19.38 5.90 6.54
C ARG A 149 17.91 5.63 6.22
N VAL A 150 17.47 5.93 5.00
CA VAL A 150 16.12 5.57 4.53
C VAL A 150 16.02 4.05 4.41
N ASP A 151 17.02 3.40 3.84
CA ASP A 151 17.07 1.95 3.72
C ASP A 151 17.06 1.26 5.10
N ASP A 152 17.85 1.77 6.06
CA ASP A 152 17.82 1.29 7.45
C ASP A 152 16.41 1.40 8.06
N MET A 153 15.72 2.51 7.82
CA MET A 153 14.36 2.74 8.32
C MET A 153 13.35 1.76 7.69
N VAL A 154 13.44 1.54 6.37
CA VAL A 154 12.59 0.54 5.67
C VAL A 154 12.86 -0.86 6.20
N ARG A 155 14.14 -1.24 6.37
CA ARG A 155 14.55 -2.52 6.94
C ARG A 155 13.95 -2.75 8.32
N GLU A 156 14.13 -1.80 9.23
CA GLU A 156 13.57 -1.87 10.59
C GLU A 156 12.04 -2.00 10.56
N PHE A 157 11.37 -1.26 9.69
CA PHE A 157 9.93 -1.34 9.53
C PHE A 157 9.48 -2.75 9.09
N ILE A 158 10.09 -3.33 8.06
CA ILE A 158 9.75 -4.65 7.54
C ILE A 158 9.99 -5.74 8.60
N ILE A 159 11.15 -5.75 9.25
CA ILE A 159 11.50 -6.72 10.30
C ILE A 159 10.52 -6.64 11.49
N ASN A 160 10.13 -5.44 11.89
CA ASN A 160 9.22 -5.24 13.02
C ASN A 160 7.76 -5.58 12.71
N LYS A 161 7.35 -5.57 11.44
CA LYS A 161 5.95 -5.75 11.02
C LYS A 161 5.65 -7.10 10.40
N THR A 162 6.68 -7.90 10.12
CA THR A 162 6.57 -9.19 9.43
C THR A 162 7.29 -10.29 10.22
N ASN A 163 7.26 -11.52 9.70
CA ASN A 163 8.02 -12.65 10.24
C ASN A 163 9.41 -12.78 9.57
N ILE A 164 9.79 -11.84 8.70
CA ILE A 164 11.10 -11.83 8.05
C ILE A 164 12.15 -11.47 9.11
N THR A 165 13.12 -12.36 9.29
CA THR A 165 14.21 -12.11 10.24
C THR A 165 15.24 -11.14 9.70
N GLU A 166 16.03 -10.51 10.59
CA GLU A 166 17.13 -9.65 10.18
C GLU A 166 18.13 -10.40 9.29
N GLU A 167 18.47 -11.64 9.61
CA GLU A 167 19.37 -12.47 8.83
C GLU A 167 18.82 -12.75 7.41
N GLU A 168 17.53 -13.07 7.33
CA GLU A 168 16.85 -13.30 6.05
C GLU A 168 16.79 -12.03 5.20
N TYR A 169 16.49 -10.90 5.80
CA TYR A 169 16.49 -9.60 5.13
C TYR A 169 17.87 -9.27 4.56
N GLU A 170 18.93 -9.37 5.35
CA GLU A 170 20.30 -9.06 4.93
C GLU A 170 20.82 -9.97 3.81
N ILE A 171 20.45 -11.26 3.81
CA ILE A 171 20.82 -12.19 2.74
C ILE A 171 20.15 -11.85 1.41
N ASN A 172 18.95 -11.30 1.47
CA ASN A 172 18.08 -11.10 0.30
C ASN A 172 17.91 -9.63 -0.12
N LYS A 173 18.47 -8.66 0.59
CA LYS A 173 18.24 -7.24 0.35
C LYS A 173 18.51 -6.77 -1.09
N ASP A 174 19.52 -7.35 -1.74
CA ASP A 174 19.89 -7.04 -3.13
C ASP A 174 19.13 -7.93 -4.15
N ARG A 175 17.99 -8.55 -3.75
CA ARG A 175 17.21 -9.48 -4.56
C ARG A 175 15.78 -9.04 -4.71
N GLU A 176 15.17 -9.46 -5.83
CA GLU A 176 13.73 -9.41 -6.02
C GLU A 176 13.10 -10.59 -5.28
N GLN A 177 12.39 -10.34 -4.19
CA GLN A 177 11.75 -11.37 -3.37
C GLN A 177 10.26 -11.39 -3.66
N TYR A 178 9.83 -12.31 -4.53
CA TYR A 178 8.43 -12.52 -4.87
C TYR A 178 7.82 -13.53 -3.93
N PHE A 179 6.62 -13.21 -3.40
CA PHE A 179 5.86 -14.10 -2.53
C PHE A 179 4.44 -14.23 -3.07
N PHE A 180 4.01 -15.47 -3.34
CA PHE A 180 2.61 -15.76 -3.55
C PHE A 180 1.84 -15.79 -2.23
N ALA A 181 0.50 -15.85 -2.28
CA ALA A 181 -0.37 -15.66 -1.13
C ALA A 181 0.03 -16.47 0.12
N GLU A 182 0.32 -17.77 -0.02
CA GLU A 182 0.71 -18.64 1.10
C GLU A 182 2.08 -18.25 1.67
N GLU A 183 3.04 -17.93 0.82
CA GLU A 183 4.37 -17.48 1.24
C GLU A 183 4.29 -16.10 1.90
N ALA A 184 3.50 -15.18 1.33
CA ALA A 184 3.27 -13.86 1.91
C ALA A 184 2.64 -13.95 3.31
N LYS A 185 1.75 -14.91 3.52
CA LYS A 185 1.15 -15.20 4.82
C LYS A 185 2.17 -15.80 5.80
N GLU A 186 2.97 -16.77 5.36
CA GLU A 186 4.04 -17.35 6.17
C GLU A 186 5.05 -16.28 6.63
N LYS A 187 5.41 -15.37 5.71
CA LYS A 187 6.30 -14.24 6.01
C LYS A 187 5.63 -13.12 6.82
N GLY A 188 4.34 -13.21 7.08
CA GLY A 188 3.60 -12.19 7.80
C GLY A 188 3.46 -10.87 7.02
N ILE A 189 3.55 -10.92 5.71
CA ILE A 189 3.25 -9.78 4.82
C ILE A 189 1.73 -9.59 4.76
N VAL A 190 0.97 -10.67 4.73
CA VAL A 190 -0.49 -10.69 4.85
C VAL A 190 -0.94 -11.53 6.04
N ASP A 191 -2.15 -11.28 6.54
CA ASP A 191 -2.74 -12.01 7.66
C ASP A 191 -3.74 -13.06 7.18
N TYR A 192 -4.48 -12.76 6.09
CA TYR A 192 -5.60 -13.56 5.60
C TYR A 192 -5.59 -13.69 4.08
N ILE A 193 -5.91 -14.92 3.60
CA ILE A 193 -6.15 -15.20 2.18
C ILE A 193 -7.67 -15.35 2.00
N ILE A 194 -8.26 -14.46 1.20
CA ILE A 194 -9.70 -14.43 0.93
C ILE A 194 -10.11 -15.71 0.20
N GLY A 195 -11.20 -16.33 0.66
CA GLY A 195 -11.69 -17.60 0.15
C GLY A 195 -10.98 -18.84 0.71
N VAL A 196 -9.92 -18.64 1.55
CA VAL A 196 -9.21 -19.70 2.28
C VAL A 196 -9.36 -19.52 3.79
N ASP A 197 -8.98 -18.35 4.30
CA ASP A 197 -9.01 -18.03 5.74
C ASP A 197 -10.26 -17.25 6.15
N CYS A 198 -10.86 -16.53 5.22
CA CYS A 198 -12.02 -15.67 5.46
C CYS A 198 -12.88 -15.56 4.20
N ASP A 199 -14.10 -15.10 4.38
CA ASP A 199 -15.04 -14.85 3.29
C ASP A 199 -14.76 -13.50 2.60
N LEU A 200 -15.28 -13.33 1.39
CA LEU A 200 -15.16 -12.10 0.62
C LEU A 200 -15.79 -10.90 1.36
N ASP A 201 -16.82 -11.15 2.16
CA ASP A 201 -17.55 -10.10 2.90
C ASP A 201 -16.66 -9.36 3.94
N GLU A 202 -15.51 -9.93 4.32
CA GLU A 202 -14.55 -9.29 5.25
C GLU A 202 -13.91 -8.00 4.69
N ILE A 203 -13.96 -7.81 3.37
CA ILE A 203 -13.36 -6.65 2.72
C ILE A 203 -14.38 -5.56 2.32
N PHE A 204 -15.66 -5.71 2.72
CA PHE A 204 -16.70 -4.69 2.50
C PHE A 204 -17.14 -3.97 3.78
#